data_af5c9a473ef97d114715e81b6609e567
#
_entry.id   af5c9a473ef97d114715e81b6609e567
#
_cell.length_a   1.000
_cell.length_b   1.000
_cell.length_c   1.000
_cell.angle_alpha   90.00
_cell.angle_beta   90.00
_cell.angle_gamma   90.00
#
_symmetry.space_group_name_H-M   'P 1'
#
loop_
_entity.id
_entity.type
_entity.pdbx_description
1 polymer ?
#
loop_
_entity_poly.entity_id
_entity_poly.type
_entity_poly.pdbx_seq_one_letter_code
_entity_poly.pdbx_strand_id
1 'polypeptide(L)'
;MKIIRVKTKLFPQGYKAITIGPFVITKPNTVLDPIDLQHENIHWTQEKEMLIIPFFLWYVIEFFIRLIIYRNWNKAYKNISFEQEAYNNQEDSEYIKNRKHYNWIKYL
;
A
#
# COMPACT_ATOMS: atom_id res chain seq x y z
N MET A 1 8.52 -11.80 -2.09
CA MET A 1 8.69 -10.80 -1.02
C MET A 1 8.95 -11.50 0.29
N LYS A 2 9.75 -10.91 1.14
CA LYS A 2 10.00 -11.44 2.49
C LYS A 2 9.05 -10.81 3.51
N ILE A 3 8.46 -11.64 4.35
CA ILE A 3 7.58 -11.18 5.43
C ILE A 3 8.44 -11.01 6.69
N ILE A 4 8.40 -9.80 7.28
CA ILE A 4 9.07 -9.48 8.53
C ILE A 4 8.00 -9.20 9.57
N ARG A 5 8.04 -9.93 10.68
CA ARG A 5 7.08 -9.75 11.77
C ARG A 5 7.70 -8.90 12.87
N VAL A 6 7.05 -7.78 13.17
CA VAL A 6 7.55 -6.79 14.14
C VAL A 6 6.52 -6.57 15.23
N LYS A 7 6.94 -6.77 16.48
CA LYS A 7 6.14 -6.47 17.65
C LYS A 7 6.24 -4.99 17.97
N THR A 8 5.28 -4.20 17.47
CA THR A 8 5.29 -2.75 17.65
C THR A 8 3.87 -2.21 17.83
N LYS A 9 3.77 -1.09 18.57
CA LYS A 9 2.52 -0.34 18.69
C LYS A 9 2.38 0.72 17.61
N LEU A 10 3.33 0.82 16.68
CA LEU A 10 3.37 1.85 15.64
C LEU A 10 2.43 1.56 14.48
N PHE A 11 1.88 0.34 14.39
CA PHE A 11 0.89 0.03 13.36
C PHE A 11 -0.43 0.71 13.68
N PRO A 12 -0.92 1.61 12.81
CA PRO A 12 -2.24 2.19 12.99
C PRO A 12 -3.31 1.10 12.99
N GLN A 13 -4.39 1.34 13.73
CA GLN A 13 -5.51 0.41 13.75
C GLN A 13 -6.09 0.24 12.35
N GLY A 14 -6.30 -1.00 11.93
CA GLY A 14 -6.82 -1.32 10.59
C GLY A 14 -5.77 -1.66 9.55
N TYR A 15 -4.49 -1.45 9.84
CA TYR A 15 -3.42 -1.86 8.93
C TYR A 15 -2.95 -3.27 9.24
N LYS A 16 -2.87 -4.12 8.22
CA LYS A 16 -2.33 -5.48 8.34
C LYS A 16 -0.83 -5.53 8.12
N ALA A 17 -0.33 -4.72 7.19
CA ALA A 17 1.05 -4.79 6.77
C ALA A 17 1.51 -3.49 6.12
N ILE A 18 2.81 -3.29 6.08
CA ILE A 18 3.46 -2.18 5.38
C ILE A 18 4.54 -2.77 4.49
N THR A 19 4.56 -2.38 3.21
CA THR A 19 5.60 -2.80 2.28
C THR A 19 6.70 -1.75 2.23
N ILE A 20 7.94 -2.18 2.51
CA ILE A 20 9.13 -1.34 2.37
C ILE A 20 10.14 -2.15 1.57
N GLY A 21 10.42 -1.72 0.33
CA GLY A 21 11.26 -2.49 -0.57
C GLY A 21 10.67 -3.88 -0.81
N PRO A 22 11.49 -4.93 -0.89
CA PRO A 22 11.01 -6.29 -1.08
C PRO A 22 10.48 -6.92 0.21
N PHE A 23 10.27 -6.13 1.28
CA PHE A 23 9.86 -6.64 2.58
C PHE A 23 8.43 -6.23 2.90
N VAL A 24 7.66 -7.17 3.43
CA VAL A 24 6.33 -6.93 3.99
C VAL A 24 6.45 -7.00 5.50
N ILE A 25 6.22 -5.86 6.16
CA ILE A 25 6.32 -5.76 7.62
C ILE A 25 4.92 -5.88 8.22
N THR A 26 4.74 -6.81 9.14
CA THR A 26 3.45 -7.09 9.77
C THR A 26 3.62 -7.43 11.24
N LYS A 27 2.51 -7.45 11.98
CA LYS A 27 2.49 -7.87 13.38
C LYS A 27 2.66 -9.39 13.50
N PRO A 28 3.17 -9.93 14.65
CA PRO A 28 3.51 -11.34 14.77
C PRO A 28 2.37 -12.32 14.47
N ASN A 29 1.14 -11.99 14.85
CA ASN A 29 -0.01 -12.88 14.72
C ASN A 29 -0.90 -12.59 13.51
N THR A 30 -0.46 -11.73 12.60
CA THR A 30 -1.23 -11.38 11.42
C THR A 30 -1.06 -12.45 10.35
N VAL A 31 -2.18 -12.96 9.85
CA VAL A 31 -2.19 -13.91 8.73
C VAL A 31 -2.39 -13.13 7.43
N LEU A 32 -1.48 -13.31 6.49
CA LEU A 32 -1.55 -12.67 5.16
C LEU A 32 -1.99 -13.74 4.15
N ASP A 33 -3.18 -13.58 3.59
CA ASP A 33 -3.66 -14.47 2.52
C ASP A 33 -3.10 -14.04 1.16
N PRO A 34 -3.36 -14.81 0.07
CA PRO A 34 -2.85 -14.45 -1.25
C PRO A 34 -3.31 -13.09 -1.75
N ILE A 35 -4.51 -12.63 -1.36
CA ILE A 35 -5.03 -11.31 -1.72
C ILE A 35 -4.22 -10.23 -1.01
N ASP A 36 -3.94 -10.41 0.28
CA ASP A 36 -3.11 -9.48 1.04
C ASP A 36 -1.70 -9.37 0.43
N LEU A 37 -1.10 -10.50 0.07
CA LEU A 37 0.23 -10.52 -0.53
C LEU A 37 0.24 -9.84 -1.90
N GLN A 38 -0.79 -10.03 -2.69
CA GLN A 38 -0.93 -9.34 -3.98
C GLN A 38 -1.03 -7.83 -3.77
N HIS A 39 -1.83 -7.38 -2.79
CA HIS A 39 -1.97 -5.98 -2.42
C HIS A 39 -0.59 -5.37 -2.11
N GLU A 40 0.18 -6.03 -1.23
CA GLU A 40 1.50 -5.54 -0.83
C GLU A 40 2.50 -5.59 -2.00
N ASN A 41 2.38 -6.58 -2.87
CA ASN A 41 3.23 -6.68 -4.05
C ASN A 41 2.94 -5.55 -5.07
N ILE A 42 1.70 -5.09 -5.17
CA ILE A 42 1.36 -3.91 -5.96
C ILE A 42 2.09 -2.68 -5.40
N HIS A 43 2.10 -2.51 -4.08
CA HIS A 43 2.85 -1.42 -3.45
C HIS A 43 4.35 -1.51 -3.75
N TRP A 44 4.93 -2.71 -3.70
CA TRP A 44 6.33 -2.88 -4.06
C TRP A 44 6.61 -2.43 -5.50
N THR A 45 5.70 -2.74 -6.41
CA THR A 45 5.80 -2.30 -7.81
C THR A 45 5.76 -0.78 -7.92
N GLN A 46 4.86 -0.13 -7.17
CA GLN A 46 4.78 1.34 -7.09
C GLN A 46 6.07 1.94 -6.52
N GLU A 47 6.61 1.34 -5.45
CA GLU A 47 7.86 1.80 -4.82
C GLU A 47 9.03 1.72 -5.78
N LYS A 48 9.13 0.66 -6.57
CA LYS A 48 10.19 0.53 -7.58
C LYS A 48 10.09 1.62 -8.65
N GLU A 49 8.88 1.95 -9.09
CA GLU A 49 8.66 3.02 -10.07
C GLU A 49 9.13 4.36 -9.55
N MET A 50 8.84 4.64 -8.30
CA MET A 50 9.06 5.95 -7.70
C MET A 50 10.34 6.02 -6.87
N LEU A 51 11.19 4.99 -6.91
CA LEU A 51 12.46 4.94 -6.18
C LEU A 51 12.29 5.01 -4.66
N ILE A 52 11.33 4.29 -4.13
CA ILE A 52 11.06 4.08 -2.69
C ILE A 52 10.83 5.37 -1.90
N ILE A 53 11.85 6.23 -1.71
CA ILE A 53 11.74 7.44 -0.89
C ILE A 53 10.72 8.44 -1.46
N PRO A 54 10.76 8.80 -2.76
CA PRO A 54 9.70 9.63 -3.35
C PRO A 54 8.31 9.01 -3.25
N PHE A 55 8.19 7.68 -3.30
CA PHE A 55 6.92 7.00 -3.09
C PHE A 55 6.33 7.33 -1.72
N PHE A 56 7.13 7.14 -0.65
CA PHE A 56 6.66 7.39 0.71
C PHE A 56 6.36 8.87 0.95
N LEU A 57 7.16 9.76 0.39
CA LEU A 57 6.92 11.20 0.50
C LEU A 57 5.57 11.57 -0.13
N TRP A 58 5.31 11.08 -1.34
CA TRP A 58 4.04 11.32 -2.03
C TRP A 58 2.87 10.69 -1.26
N TYR A 59 3.06 9.49 -0.75
CA TYR A 59 2.06 8.77 0.02
C TYR A 59 1.60 9.59 1.24
N VAL A 60 2.56 10.11 2.01
CA VAL A 60 2.27 10.92 3.20
C VAL A 60 1.58 12.22 2.84
N ILE A 61 2.07 12.91 1.81
CA ILE A 61 1.46 14.17 1.35
C ILE A 61 0.03 13.93 0.90
N GLU A 62 -0.19 12.94 0.07
CA GLU A 62 -1.54 12.63 -0.42
C GLU A 62 -2.46 12.22 0.73
N PHE A 63 -1.95 11.45 1.70
CA PHE A 63 -2.73 11.08 2.88
C PHE A 63 -3.25 12.31 3.62
N PHE A 64 -2.39 13.29 3.89
CA PHE A 64 -2.81 14.51 4.60
C PHE A 64 -3.79 15.35 3.80
N ILE A 65 -3.61 15.44 2.48
CA ILE A 65 -4.57 16.12 1.61
C ILE A 65 -5.94 15.45 1.70
N ARG A 66 -5.98 14.12 1.61
CA ARG A 66 -7.24 13.35 1.72
C ARG A 66 -7.85 13.48 3.10
N LEU A 67 -7.01 13.52 4.15
CA LEU A 67 -7.48 13.69 5.53
C LEU A 67 -8.19 15.03 5.73
N ILE A 68 -7.65 16.10 5.16
CA ILE A 68 -8.28 17.43 5.19
C ILE A 68 -9.64 17.40 4.48
N ILE A 69 -9.70 16.72 3.32
CA ILE A 69 -10.94 16.63 2.52
C ILE A 69 -12.00 15.79 3.24
N TYR A 70 -11.64 14.60 3.71
CA TYR A 70 -12.61 13.65 4.24
C TYR A 70 -12.82 13.73 5.74
N ARG A 71 -11.86 14.27 6.49
CA ARG A 71 -11.88 14.37 7.97
C ARG A 71 -12.13 13.01 8.64
N ASN A 72 -11.65 11.95 8.01
CA ASN A 72 -11.78 10.60 8.50
C ASN A 72 -10.51 9.83 8.11
N TRP A 73 -9.80 9.30 9.09
CA TRP A 73 -8.51 8.63 8.90
C TRP A 73 -8.60 7.47 7.91
N ASN A 74 -9.56 6.58 8.15
CA ASN A 74 -9.72 5.37 7.36
C ASN A 74 -10.10 5.69 5.91
N LYS A 75 -11.01 6.67 5.73
CA LYS A 75 -11.45 7.11 4.41
C LYS A 75 -10.31 7.80 3.65
N ALA A 76 -9.51 8.62 4.34
CA ALA A 76 -8.35 9.27 3.75
C ALA A 76 -7.35 8.23 3.26
N TYR A 77 -7.01 7.25 4.09
CA TYR A 77 -6.10 6.16 3.76
C TYR A 77 -6.56 5.40 2.50
N LYS A 78 -7.82 4.97 2.48
CA LYS A 78 -8.35 4.18 1.37
C LYS A 78 -8.44 4.96 0.05
N ASN A 79 -8.41 6.29 0.12
CA ASN A 79 -8.50 7.15 -1.06
C ASN A 79 -7.16 7.67 -1.54
N ILE A 80 -6.04 7.30 -0.91
CA ILE A 80 -4.72 7.53 -1.48
C ILE A 80 -4.64 6.80 -2.81
N SER A 81 -4.13 7.44 -3.85
CA SER A 81 -4.07 6.86 -5.19
C SER A 81 -3.37 5.50 -5.21
N PHE A 82 -2.27 5.35 -4.47
CA PHE A 82 -1.56 4.07 -4.35
C PHE A 82 -2.43 2.99 -3.74
N GLU A 83 -3.21 3.33 -2.71
CA GLU A 83 -4.11 2.38 -2.06
C GLU A 83 -5.30 2.04 -2.95
N GLN A 84 -5.85 3.03 -3.67
CA GLN A 84 -6.94 2.76 -4.60
C GLN A 84 -6.51 1.76 -5.69
N GLU A 85 -5.32 1.93 -6.24
CA GLU A 85 -4.80 0.98 -7.22
C GLU A 85 -4.69 -0.42 -6.62
N ALA A 86 -4.12 -0.53 -5.41
CA ALA A 86 -3.92 -1.82 -4.77
C ALA A 86 -5.24 -2.51 -4.42
N TYR A 87 -6.18 -1.79 -3.80
CA TYR A 87 -7.49 -2.36 -3.43
C TYR A 87 -8.33 -2.78 -4.65
N ASN A 88 -8.26 -2.02 -5.73
CA ASN A 88 -9.06 -2.32 -6.93
C ASN A 88 -8.49 -3.51 -7.73
N ASN A 89 -7.25 -3.91 -7.50
CA ASN A 89 -6.58 -4.92 -8.31
C ASN A 89 -5.98 -6.08 -7.50
N GLN A 90 -6.21 -6.12 -6.20
CA GLN A 90 -5.62 -7.15 -5.33
C GLN A 90 -6.15 -8.56 -5.59
N GLU A 91 -7.32 -8.69 -6.20
CA GLU A 91 -7.92 -9.98 -6.50
C GLU A 91 -7.54 -10.51 -7.89
N ASP A 92 -6.89 -9.68 -8.71
CA ASP A 92 -6.46 -10.06 -10.05
C ASP A 92 -5.00 -10.55 -10.01
N SER A 93 -4.81 -11.87 -10.01
CA SER A 93 -3.47 -12.48 -9.92
C SER A 93 -2.55 -12.13 -11.09
N GLU A 94 -3.10 -11.69 -12.21
CA GLU A 94 -2.35 -11.31 -13.40
C GLU A 94 -2.08 -9.81 -13.49
N TYR A 95 -2.56 -9.04 -12.51
CA TYR A 95 -2.53 -7.57 -12.59
C TYR A 95 -1.12 -7.02 -12.74
N ILE A 96 -0.18 -7.45 -11.89
CA ILE A 96 1.20 -6.95 -11.91
C ILE A 96 1.88 -7.25 -13.23
N LYS A 97 1.63 -8.44 -13.79
CA LYS A 97 2.19 -8.85 -15.08
C LYS A 97 1.72 -7.95 -16.22
N ASN A 98 0.46 -7.51 -16.19
CA ASN A 98 -0.16 -6.74 -17.26
C ASN A 98 -0.24 -5.24 -16.95
N ARG A 99 0.26 -4.82 -15.78
CA ARG A 99 0.13 -3.46 -15.28
C ARG A 99 0.95 -2.47 -16.14
N LYS A 100 0.34 -1.33 -16.44
CA LYS A 100 1.04 -0.20 -17.08
C LYS A 100 1.85 0.56 -16.04
N HIS A 101 3.02 1.07 -16.43
CA HIS A 101 3.83 1.93 -15.56
C HIS A 101 3.02 3.15 -15.11
N TYR A 102 3.18 3.54 -13.86
CA TYR A 102 2.50 4.70 -13.25
C TYR A 102 0.97 4.59 -13.31
N ASN A 103 0.43 3.39 -13.32
CA ASN A 103 -1.02 3.19 -13.39
C ASN A 103 -1.78 3.78 -12.19
N TRP A 104 -1.08 4.05 -11.07
CA TRP A 104 -1.68 4.69 -9.91
C TRP A 104 -2.18 6.12 -10.21
N ILE A 105 -1.59 6.78 -11.21
CA ILE A 105 -1.95 8.18 -11.58
C ILE A 105 -3.41 8.32 -11.92
N LYS A 106 -4.03 7.32 -12.54
CA LYS A 106 -5.45 7.38 -12.88
C LYS A 106 -6.38 7.42 -11.67
N TYR A 107 -5.87 7.15 -10.48
CA TYR A 107 -6.64 7.16 -9.24
C TYR A 107 -6.46 8.48 -8.45
N LEU A 108 -5.68 9.40 -8.95
CA LEU A 108 -5.52 10.71 -8.31
C LEU A 108 -6.83 11.51 -8.25
#